data_ba45eba03dac0459b81d562490e8db6f
#
_entry.id   ba45eba03dac0459b81d562490e8db6f
#
_cell.length_a   1.000
_cell.length_b   1.000
_cell.length_c   1.000
_cell.angle_alpha   90.00
_cell.angle_beta   90.00
_cell.angle_gamma   90.00
#
_symmetry.space_group_name_H-M   'P 1'
#
loop_
_entity.id
_entity.type
_entity.pdbx_description
1 polymer ?
#
loop_
_entity_poly.entity_id
_entity_poly.type
_entity_poly.pdbx_seq_one_letter_code
_entity_poly.pdbx_strand_id
1 'polypeptide(L)' 'MSVVQRDHQTAVNWIEGEIDNMIRDLGKTNASAAATSCVTLAFMLRVIDEAEHRYFRARIDKIYANYNASIVSAA' A
#
# COMPACT_ATOMS: atom_id res chain seq x y z
N MET A 1 2.03 -22.61 -12.31
CA MET A 1 1.86 -21.81 -11.09
C MET A 1 0.75 -22.40 -10.24
N SER A 2 1.00 -22.59 -8.94
CA SER A 2 -0.02 -23.10 -8.03
C SER A 2 -1.09 -22.03 -7.75
N VAL A 3 -2.25 -22.47 -7.22
CA VAL A 3 -3.32 -21.55 -6.83
C VAL A 3 -2.80 -20.55 -5.78
N VAL A 4 -2.00 -21.02 -4.83
CA VAL A 4 -1.44 -20.17 -3.77
C VAL A 4 -0.52 -19.10 -4.37
N GLN A 5 0.34 -19.47 -5.33
CA GLN A 5 1.23 -18.52 -5.98
C GLN A 5 0.46 -17.49 -6.81
N ARG A 6 -0.58 -17.94 -7.50
CA ARG A 6 -1.43 -17.07 -8.28
C ARG A 6 -2.17 -16.07 -7.39
N ASP A 7 -2.71 -16.53 -6.27
CA ASP A 7 -3.44 -15.67 -5.35
C ASP A 7 -2.51 -14.65 -4.71
N HIS A 8 -1.29 -15.07 -4.36
CA HIS A 8 -0.27 -14.17 -3.85
C HIS A 8 0.07 -13.08 -4.87
N GLN A 9 0.32 -13.46 -6.12
CA GLN A 9 0.68 -12.49 -7.15
C GLN A 9 -0.48 -11.52 -7.43
N THR A 10 -1.70 -12.03 -7.43
CA THR A 10 -2.90 -11.19 -7.60
C THR A 10 -3.00 -10.16 -6.48
N ALA A 11 -2.78 -10.59 -5.24
CA ALA A 11 -2.83 -9.68 -4.08
C ALA A 11 -1.74 -8.61 -4.18
N VAL A 12 -0.52 -9.00 -4.50
CA VAL A 12 0.59 -8.05 -4.64
C VAL A 12 0.31 -7.04 -5.74
N ASN A 13 -0.19 -7.50 -6.89
CA ASN A 13 -0.53 -6.62 -8.01
C ASN A 13 -1.63 -5.62 -7.61
N TRP A 14 -2.63 -6.08 -6.87
CA TRP A 14 -3.71 -5.21 -6.40
C TRP A 14 -3.18 -4.15 -5.43
N ILE A 15 -2.34 -4.56 -4.48
CA ILE A 15 -1.73 -3.63 -3.53
C ILE A 15 -0.90 -2.58 -4.27
N GLU A 16 -0.08 -3.00 -5.24
CA GLU A 16 0.72 -2.06 -6.03
C GLU A 16 -0.16 -1.06 -6.77
N GLY A 17 -1.26 -1.51 -7.35
CA GLY A 17 -2.21 -0.64 -8.03
C GLY A 17 -2.83 0.38 -7.08
N GLU A 18 -3.19 -0.04 -5.86
CA GLU A 18 -3.77 0.86 -4.87
C GLU A 18 -2.74 1.87 -4.35
N ILE A 19 -1.47 1.46 -4.23
CA ILE A 19 -0.41 2.40 -3.86
C ILE A 19 -0.21 3.43 -4.97
N ASP A 20 -0.24 3.03 -6.24
CA ASP A 20 -0.15 3.96 -7.37
C ASP A 20 -1.31 4.95 -7.35
N ASN A 21 -2.53 4.48 -7.08
CA ASN A 21 -3.70 5.36 -6.94
C ASN A 21 -3.53 6.34 -5.79
N MET A 22 -3.00 5.87 -4.67
CA MET A 22 -2.72 6.71 -3.50
C MET A 22 -1.73 7.82 -3.85
N ILE A 23 -0.67 7.50 -4.60
CA ILE A 23 0.33 8.48 -5.00
C ILE A 23 -0.29 9.58 -5.86
N ARG A 24 -1.18 9.21 -6.79
CA ARG A 24 -1.88 10.19 -7.62
C ARG A 24 -2.82 11.08 -6.82
N ASP A 25 -3.38 10.55 -5.73
CA ASP A 25 -4.40 11.22 -4.94
C ASP A 25 -3.85 11.80 -3.63
N LEU A 26 -2.53 11.89 -3.49
CA LEU A 26 -1.93 12.54 -2.32
C LEU A 26 -2.47 13.96 -2.19
N GLY A 27 -2.84 14.34 -1.00
CA GLY A 27 -3.48 15.64 -0.75
C GLY A 27 -5.00 15.57 -0.65
N LYS A 28 -5.60 14.48 -1.14
CA LYS A 28 -7.04 14.24 -0.96
C LYS A 28 -7.28 13.53 0.36
N THR A 29 -8.44 13.80 0.95
CA THR A 29 -8.85 13.11 2.20
C THR A 29 -8.94 11.62 1.94
N ASN A 30 -8.37 10.83 2.87
CA ASN A 30 -8.42 9.38 2.83
C ASN A 30 -7.73 8.75 1.62
N ALA A 31 -6.72 9.41 1.05
CA ALA A 31 -6.02 8.87 -0.12
C ALA A 31 -5.37 7.52 0.15
N SER A 32 -4.96 7.24 1.41
CA SER A 32 -4.33 5.97 1.77
C SER A 32 -5.30 4.89 2.18
N ALA A 33 -6.60 5.19 2.29
CA ALA A 33 -7.56 4.25 2.88
C ALA A 33 -7.64 2.95 2.10
N ALA A 34 -7.73 3.01 0.77
CA ALA A 34 -7.84 1.82 -0.07
C ALA A 34 -6.56 0.99 -0.02
N ALA A 35 -5.39 1.63 -0.10
CA ALA A 35 -4.11 0.93 -0.04
C ALA A 35 -3.93 0.24 1.31
N THR A 36 -4.17 0.95 2.40
CA THR A 36 -4.05 0.41 3.76
C THR A 36 -5.02 -0.76 3.97
N SER A 37 -6.27 -0.61 3.55
CA SER A 37 -7.27 -1.67 3.69
C SER A 37 -6.89 -2.90 2.87
N CYS A 38 -6.38 -2.70 1.67
CA CYS A 38 -5.97 -3.79 0.80
C CYS A 38 -4.83 -4.60 1.43
N VAL A 39 -3.81 -3.92 1.96
CA VAL A 39 -2.69 -4.57 2.65
C VAL A 39 -3.17 -5.34 3.87
N THR A 40 -4.03 -4.72 4.69
CA THR A 40 -4.57 -5.34 5.90
C THR A 40 -5.38 -6.58 5.56
N LEU A 41 -6.27 -6.48 4.57
CA LEU A 41 -7.11 -7.61 4.18
C LEU A 41 -6.27 -8.76 3.62
N ALA A 42 -5.30 -8.47 2.77
CA ALA A 42 -4.42 -9.48 2.21
C ALA A 42 -3.65 -10.23 3.31
N PHE A 43 -3.21 -9.51 4.35
CA PHE A 43 -2.55 -10.12 5.49
C PHE A 43 -3.52 -10.98 6.31
N MET A 44 -4.72 -10.47 6.56
CA MET A 44 -5.73 -11.22 7.31
C MET A 44 -6.13 -12.51 6.62
N LEU A 45 -6.18 -12.49 5.30
CA LEU A 45 -6.48 -13.67 4.48
C LEU A 45 -5.26 -14.56 4.27
N ARG A 46 -4.11 -14.18 4.81
CA ARG A 46 -2.85 -14.92 4.71
C ARG A 46 -2.37 -15.09 3.27
N VAL A 47 -2.73 -14.15 2.39
CA VAL A 47 -2.26 -14.14 1.00
C VAL A 47 -0.89 -13.47 0.90
N ILE A 48 -0.58 -12.58 1.83
CA ILE A 48 0.76 -12.04 2.05
C ILE A 48 1.21 -12.41 3.46
N ASP A 49 2.52 -12.48 3.68
CA ASP A 49 3.06 -12.82 4.99
C ASP A 49 3.34 -11.56 5.82
N GLU A 50 3.81 -11.77 7.05
CA GLU A 50 4.07 -10.67 7.98
C GLU A 50 5.16 -9.73 7.45
N ALA A 51 6.20 -10.26 6.82
CA ALA A 51 7.27 -9.43 6.26
C ALA A 51 6.76 -8.54 5.14
N GLU A 52 5.91 -9.08 4.27
CA GLU A 52 5.29 -8.32 3.20
C GLU A 52 4.32 -7.26 3.75
N HIS A 53 3.57 -7.62 4.77
CA HIS A 53 2.68 -6.69 5.46
C HIS A 53 3.46 -5.49 5.99
N ARG A 54 4.56 -5.74 6.70
CA ARG A 54 5.41 -4.67 7.22
C ARG A 54 6.04 -3.85 6.11
N TYR A 55 6.47 -4.51 5.03
CA TYR A 55 7.06 -3.83 3.89
C TYR A 55 6.09 -2.83 3.26
N PHE A 56 4.86 -3.26 2.97
CA PHE A 56 3.87 -2.39 2.34
C PHE A 56 3.43 -1.26 3.27
N ARG A 57 3.27 -1.54 4.56
CA ARG A 57 2.91 -0.50 5.53
C ARG A 57 4.01 0.55 5.65
N ALA A 58 5.26 0.13 5.73
CA ALA A 58 6.39 1.04 5.77
C ALA A 58 6.49 1.88 4.51
N ARG A 59 6.21 1.28 3.36
CA ARG A 59 6.22 1.96 2.07
C ARG A 59 5.17 3.06 2.00
N ILE A 60 3.96 2.76 2.45
CA ILE A 60 2.86 3.75 2.51
C ILE A 60 3.25 4.90 3.44
N ASP A 61 3.76 4.58 4.62
CA ASP A 61 4.16 5.59 5.60
C ASP A 61 5.27 6.49 5.04
N LYS A 62 6.23 5.92 4.32
CA LYS A 62 7.33 6.69 3.74
C LYS A 62 6.84 7.65 2.65
N ILE A 63 5.89 7.20 1.83
CA ILE A 63 5.30 8.05 0.80
C ILE A 63 4.66 9.28 1.44
N TYR A 64 3.90 9.10 2.51
CA TYR A 64 3.27 10.22 3.22
C TYR A 64 4.29 11.09 3.94
N ALA A 65 5.32 10.50 4.53
CA ALA A 65 6.38 11.27 5.17
C ALA A 65 7.07 12.18 4.16
N ASN A 66 7.38 11.66 2.96
CA ASN A 66 8.00 12.45 1.90
C ASN A 66 7.06 13.53 1.39
N TYR A 67 5.79 13.23 1.24
CA TYR A 67 4.80 14.20 0.81
C TYR A 67 4.65 15.34 1.82
N ASN A 68 4.54 15.01 3.10
CA ASN A 68 4.43 16.01 4.16
C ASN A 68 5.67 16.90 4.25
N ALA A 69 6.85 16.31 4.11
CA ALA A 69 8.11 17.06 4.10
C ALA A 69 8.15 18.04 2.92
N SER A 70 7.68 17.60 1.76
CA SER A 70 7.61 18.44 0.55
C SER A 70 6.71 19.65 0.76
N ILE A 71 5.54 19.46 1.37
CA ILE A 71 4.60 20.56 1.67
C ILE A 71 5.24 21.54 2.65
N VAL A 72 5.85 21.06 3.73
CA VAL A 72 6.48 21.90 4.73
C VAL A 72 7.63 22.70 4.10
N SER A 73 8.43 22.05 3.25
CA SER A 73 9.54 22.73 2.57
C SER A 73 9.07 23.81 1.60
N ALA A 74 7.89 23.62 1.00
CA ALA A 74 7.33 24.59 0.05
C ALA A 74 6.68 25.79 0.75
N ALA A 75 6.33 25.62 2.01
CA ALA A 75 5.73 26.69 2.79
C ALA A 75 6.80 27.65 3.30
#